data_00a0da69839a6763c0d09e30a01d45ee
#
_entry.id   00a0da69839a6763c0d09e30a01d45ee
#
_cell.length_a   1.000
_cell.length_b   1.000
_cell.length_c   1.000
_cell.angle_alpha   90.00
_cell.angle_beta   90.00
_cell.angle_gamma   90.00
#
_symmetry.space_group_name_H-M   'P 1'
#
loop_
_entity.id
_entity.type
_entity.pdbx_description
1 polymer ?
#
loop_
_entity_poly.entity_id
_entity_poly.type
_entity_poly.pdbx_seq_one_letter_code
_entity_poly.pdbx_strand_id
1 'polypeptide(L)'
;MNNKLLISCRNLGYSATSAEDFSAETIWDICKLNLDLHAGERIIFYFKTEEQKSVLWRLFERKLKPKTGSLRISASTHIHTDQGLLDGLDKSSSLQKNLQSRLFEERLWFGGKRKTMDILMYRLGLIGRIQYLPVNDLSDQYLTRFLTLMLAAAKTKVFMLDRLLPLLDETSMSFLLEWMESFPGGIIVFGEHANILNAFKSRQDKQMALSRSLFDLVISFTSYGEAKTLINNQKKFTDDK
;
A
#
# COMPACT_ATOMS: atom_id res chain seq x y z
N MET A 1 -7.24 16.83 -14.05
CA MET A 1 -6.67 15.50 -13.80
C MET A 1 -7.80 14.48 -13.88
N ASN A 2 -7.68 13.44 -14.71
CA ASN A 2 -8.74 12.43 -14.83
C ASN A 2 -8.82 11.63 -13.53
N ASN A 3 -9.87 11.88 -12.78
CA ASN A 3 -10.12 11.25 -11.48
C ASN A 3 -10.66 9.83 -11.67
N LYS A 4 -9.79 8.95 -12.14
CA LYS A 4 -10.17 7.59 -12.49
C LYS A 4 -10.44 6.77 -11.24
N LEU A 5 -11.66 6.23 -11.11
CA LEU A 5 -12.02 5.27 -10.07
C LEU A 5 -11.22 3.97 -10.27
N LEU A 6 -10.51 3.55 -9.23
CA LEU A 6 -9.68 2.35 -9.22
C LEU A 6 -10.33 1.21 -8.47
N ILE A 7 -10.87 1.49 -7.27
CA ILE A 7 -11.56 0.51 -6.42
C ILE A 7 -12.83 1.14 -5.87
N SER A 8 -13.93 0.38 -5.85
CA SER A 8 -15.20 0.78 -5.22
C SER A 8 -15.74 -0.36 -4.38
N CYS A 9 -16.08 -0.06 -3.14
CA CYS A 9 -16.78 -0.95 -2.21
C CYS A 9 -18.14 -0.36 -1.87
N ARG A 10 -19.17 -1.19 -1.86
CA ARG A 10 -20.54 -0.81 -1.46
C ARG A 10 -21.08 -1.85 -0.49
N ASN A 11 -21.30 -1.45 0.76
CA ASN A 11 -21.76 -2.33 1.84
C ASN A 11 -20.98 -3.64 1.93
N LEU A 12 -19.68 -3.59 1.61
CA LEU A 12 -18.82 -4.74 1.54
C LEU A 12 -18.75 -5.42 2.90
N GLY A 13 -19.01 -6.74 2.93
CA GLY A 13 -18.91 -7.54 4.13
C GLY A 13 -18.42 -8.96 3.87
N TYR A 14 -17.71 -9.48 4.86
CA TYR A 14 -17.20 -10.84 4.89
C TYR A 14 -17.15 -11.37 6.33
N SER A 15 -17.48 -12.66 6.51
CA SER A 15 -17.32 -13.40 7.75
C SER A 15 -16.77 -14.80 7.42
N ALA A 16 -15.82 -15.28 8.19
CA ALA A 16 -15.28 -16.64 8.04
C ALA A 16 -16.26 -17.70 8.53
N THR A 17 -17.18 -17.36 9.47
CA THR A 17 -18.18 -18.29 9.98
C THR A 17 -19.14 -18.71 8.87
N SER A 18 -19.37 -20.02 8.74
CA SER A 18 -20.36 -20.56 7.81
C SER A 18 -21.77 -20.16 8.26
N ALA A 19 -22.63 -19.82 7.30
CA ALA A 19 -24.01 -19.42 7.55
C ALA A 19 -24.90 -20.53 8.17
N GLU A 20 -24.35 -21.67 8.48
CA GLU A 20 -25.07 -22.85 9.02
C GLU A 20 -25.26 -22.79 10.53
N ASP A 21 -24.46 -21.98 11.26
CA ASP A 21 -24.64 -21.75 12.69
C ASP A 21 -25.52 -20.55 12.98
N PHE A 22 -26.82 -20.69 12.71
CA PHE A 22 -27.83 -19.65 12.92
C PHE A 22 -28.10 -19.28 14.39
N SER A 23 -27.40 -19.85 15.35
CA SER A 23 -27.61 -19.61 16.80
C SER A 23 -26.59 -18.70 17.45
N ALA A 24 -25.49 -18.36 16.78
CA ALA A 24 -24.51 -17.41 17.28
C ALA A 24 -24.62 -16.08 16.53
N GLU A 25 -24.49 -14.96 17.22
CA GLU A 25 -24.33 -13.66 16.58
C GLU A 25 -23.21 -13.78 15.54
N THR A 26 -23.54 -13.58 14.26
CA THR A 26 -22.55 -13.69 13.18
C THR A 26 -21.46 -12.64 13.42
N ILE A 27 -20.28 -13.11 13.82
CA ILE A 27 -19.13 -12.22 13.99
C ILE A 27 -18.61 -11.91 12.58
N TRP A 28 -18.73 -10.65 12.22
CA TRP A 28 -18.22 -10.16 10.95
C TRP A 28 -16.74 -9.81 11.09
N ASP A 29 -15.91 -10.31 10.18
CA ASP A 29 -14.54 -9.85 10.05
C ASP A 29 -14.51 -8.45 9.46
N ILE A 30 -15.31 -8.22 8.42
CA ILE A 30 -15.51 -6.93 7.75
C ILE A 30 -17.00 -6.74 7.49
N CYS A 31 -17.57 -5.59 7.83
CA CYS A 31 -18.93 -5.26 7.45
C CYS A 31 -19.13 -3.77 7.17
N LYS A 32 -20.13 -3.48 6.33
CA LYS A 32 -20.55 -2.12 5.95
C LYS A 32 -19.44 -1.23 5.39
N LEU A 33 -18.40 -1.81 4.79
CA LEU A 33 -17.34 -1.00 4.19
C LEU A 33 -17.86 -0.34 2.91
N ASN A 34 -17.87 0.99 2.93
CA ASN A 34 -18.16 1.84 1.77
C ASN A 34 -16.92 2.65 1.46
N LEU A 35 -16.42 2.56 0.24
CA LEU A 35 -15.16 3.15 -0.16
C LEU A 35 -15.12 3.38 -1.66
N ASP A 36 -14.62 4.54 -2.06
CA ASP A 36 -14.11 4.79 -3.41
C ASP A 36 -12.65 5.21 -3.31
N LEU A 37 -11.78 4.54 -4.06
CA LEU A 37 -10.38 4.92 -4.23
C LEU A 37 -10.17 5.37 -5.66
N HIS A 38 -9.79 6.63 -5.81
CA HIS A 38 -9.45 7.21 -7.11
C HIS A 38 -7.93 7.32 -7.30
N ALA A 39 -7.53 7.54 -8.54
CA ALA A 39 -6.14 7.83 -8.86
C ALA A 39 -5.67 9.10 -8.14
N GLY A 40 -4.51 9.02 -7.50
CA GLY A 40 -3.94 10.08 -6.67
C GLY A 40 -4.41 10.10 -5.22
N GLU A 41 -5.35 9.24 -4.82
CA GLU A 41 -5.82 9.17 -3.43
C GLU A 41 -5.03 8.16 -2.60
N ARG A 42 -4.99 8.40 -1.30
CA ARG A 42 -4.29 7.63 -0.29
C ARG A 42 -5.23 7.31 0.85
N ILE A 43 -5.35 6.02 1.17
CA ILE A 43 -6.25 5.51 2.19
C ILE A 43 -5.45 4.73 3.20
N ILE A 44 -5.77 4.92 4.48
CA ILE A 44 -5.23 4.11 5.55
C ILE A 44 -6.35 3.36 6.25
N PHE A 45 -6.13 2.08 6.49
CA PHE A 45 -6.99 1.21 7.28
C PHE A 45 -6.34 0.86 8.60
N TYR A 46 -7.11 1.00 9.68
CA TYR A 46 -6.76 0.54 11.01
C TYR A 46 -7.62 -0.64 11.41
N PHE A 47 -6.98 -1.72 11.78
CA PHE A 47 -7.63 -2.97 12.18
C PHE A 47 -7.52 -3.19 13.69
N LYS A 48 -8.46 -3.93 14.24
CA LYS A 48 -8.43 -4.41 15.63
C LYS A 48 -7.78 -5.77 15.73
N THR A 49 -7.86 -6.57 14.66
CA THR A 49 -7.29 -7.92 14.62
C THR A 49 -6.57 -8.19 13.30
N GLU A 50 -5.61 -9.10 13.33
CA GLU A 50 -4.89 -9.54 12.13
C GLU A 50 -5.82 -10.28 11.14
N GLU A 51 -6.87 -10.95 11.66
CA GLU A 51 -7.87 -11.61 10.82
C GLU A 51 -8.61 -10.61 9.94
N GLN A 52 -9.06 -9.48 10.51
CA GLN A 52 -9.71 -8.39 9.75
C GLN A 52 -8.80 -7.89 8.63
N LYS A 53 -7.52 -7.65 8.94
CA LYS A 53 -6.51 -7.23 7.97
C LYS A 53 -6.34 -8.26 6.85
N SER A 54 -6.14 -9.52 7.22
CA SER A 54 -5.96 -10.64 6.28
C SER A 54 -7.18 -10.81 5.36
N VAL A 55 -8.38 -10.70 5.89
CA VAL A 55 -9.62 -10.80 5.12
C VAL A 55 -9.72 -9.66 4.10
N LEU A 56 -9.54 -8.41 4.51
CA LEU A 56 -9.63 -7.27 3.60
C LEU A 56 -8.54 -7.32 2.52
N TRP A 57 -7.33 -7.71 2.91
CA TRP A 57 -6.23 -7.94 1.97
C TRP A 57 -6.61 -8.95 0.88
N ARG A 58 -7.11 -10.13 1.28
CA ARG A 58 -7.50 -11.19 0.35
C ARG A 58 -8.72 -10.83 -0.51
N LEU A 59 -9.62 -9.98 -0.01
CA LEU A 59 -10.72 -9.42 -0.81
C LEU A 59 -10.18 -8.53 -1.94
N PHE A 60 -9.25 -7.62 -1.63
CA PHE A 60 -8.63 -6.75 -2.64
C PHE A 60 -7.77 -7.53 -3.65
N GLU A 61 -7.10 -8.59 -3.22
CA GLU A 61 -6.40 -9.51 -4.13
C GLU A 61 -7.35 -10.43 -4.93
N ARG A 62 -8.67 -10.34 -4.70
CA ARG A 62 -9.70 -11.22 -5.32
C ARG A 62 -9.54 -12.70 -4.96
N LYS A 63 -8.81 -13.01 -3.87
CA LYS A 63 -8.69 -14.37 -3.32
C LYS A 63 -9.90 -14.78 -2.50
N LEU A 64 -10.71 -13.82 -2.07
CA LEU A 64 -12.00 -14.02 -1.42
C LEU A 64 -13.09 -13.27 -2.19
N LYS A 65 -14.32 -13.78 -2.12
CA LYS A 65 -15.51 -13.09 -2.62
C LYS A 65 -16.28 -12.49 -1.45
N PRO A 66 -16.81 -11.26 -1.57
CA PRO A 66 -17.68 -10.70 -0.55
C PRO A 66 -18.89 -11.61 -0.29
N LYS A 67 -19.31 -11.73 0.98
CA LYS A 67 -20.58 -12.37 1.34
C LYS A 67 -21.76 -11.40 1.22
N THR A 68 -21.49 -10.11 1.48
CA THR A 68 -22.51 -9.05 1.30
C THR A 68 -21.91 -7.88 0.54
N GLY A 69 -22.76 -7.10 -0.09
CA GLY A 69 -22.35 -5.92 -0.85
C GLY A 69 -21.57 -6.24 -2.13
N SER A 70 -20.74 -5.31 -2.54
CA SER A 70 -19.95 -5.46 -3.76
C SER A 70 -18.57 -4.84 -3.66
N LEU A 71 -17.61 -5.47 -4.35
CA LEU A 71 -16.26 -4.99 -4.58
C LEU A 71 -16.02 -4.89 -6.09
N ARG A 72 -15.74 -3.70 -6.56
CA ARG A 72 -15.37 -3.45 -7.96
C ARG A 72 -13.94 -2.92 -8.02
N ILE A 73 -13.09 -3.61 -8.75
CA ILE A 73 -11.72 -3.18 -9.06
C ILE A 73 -11.66 -2.99 -10.56
N SER A 74 -11.27 -1.80 -11.02
CA SER A 74 -11.17 -1.50 -12.46
C SER A 74 -10.34 -2.57 -13.18
N ALA A 75 -10.79 -3.03 -14.34
CA ALA A 75 -10.13 -4.08 -15.13
C ALA A 75 -8.67 -3.75 -15.47
N SER A 76 -8.35 -2.46 -15.61
CA SER A 76 -6.99 -1.98 -15.88
C SER A 76 -6.16 -1.75 -14.61
N THR A 77 -6.68 -2.11 -13.43
CA THR A 77 -6.00 -1.88 -12.15
C THR A 77 -5.27 -3.14 -11.74
N HIS A 78 -3.93 -3.05 -11.75
CA HIS A 78 -3.06 -4.01 -11.11
C HIS A 78 -2.79 -3.51 -9.69
N ILE A 79 -2.96 -4.39 -8.71
CA ILE A 79 -2.65 -4.13 -7.31
C ILE A 79 -1.31 -4.81 -7.02
N HIS A 80 -0.33 -4.03 -6.59
CA HIS A 80 0.94 -4.54 -6.10
C HIS A 80 0.97 -4.42 -4.59
N THR A 81 1.54 -5.42 -3.95
CA THR A 81 1.74 -5.46 -2.51
C THR A 81 3.23 -5.43 -2.20
N ASP A 82 3.61 -4.90 -1.05
CA ASP A 82 4.99 -4.94 -0.59
C ASP A 82 5.49 -6.39 -0.41
N GLN A 83 4.64 -7.31 0.05
CA GLN A 83 4.95 -8.74 0.12
C GLN A 83 5.16 -9.33 -1.29
N GLY A 84 4.30 -9.00 -2.25
CA GLY A 84 4.44 -9.47 -3.63
C GLY A 84 5.71 -8.98 -4.32
N LEU A 85 6.18 -7.78 -3.96
CA LEU A 85 7.49 -7.30 -4.41
C LEU A 85 8.63 -8.15 -3.84
N LEU A 86 8.56 -8.48 -2.54
CA LEU A 86 9.56 -9.31 -1.87
C LEU A 86 9.58 -10.75 -2.43
N ASP A 87 8.41 -11.33 -2.64
CA ASP A 87 8.26 -12.69 -3.19
C ASP A 87 8.74 -12.80 -4.64
N GLY A 88 8.66 -11.70 -5.40
CA GLY A 88 9.13 -11.64 -6.78
C GLY A 88 10.63 -11.44 -6.95
N LEU A 89 11.42 -11.35 -5.87
CA LEU A 89 12.87 -11.19 -5.95
C LEU A 89 13.57 -12.52 -6.18
N ASP A 90 14.56 -12.53 -7.08
CA ASP A 90 15.57 -13.57 -7.12
C ASP A 90 16.59 -13.31 -6.00
N LYS A 91 16.41 -14.02 -4.89
CA LYS A 91 17.20 -13.81 -3.68
C LYS A 91 18.68 -14.17 -3.84
N SER A 92 19.01 -15.02 -4.83
CA SER A 92 20.39 -15.41 -5.15
C SER A 92 21.09 -14.41 -6.06
N SER A 93 20.34 -13.56 -6.73
CA SER A 93 20.86 -12.52 -7.62
C SER A 93 21.11 -11.21 -6.85
N SER A 94 22.03 -10.41 -7.41
CA SER A 94 22.34 -9.10 -6.85
C SER A 94 21.15 -8.15 -6.90
N LEU A 95 21.18 -7.14 -6.02
CA LEU A 95 20.25 -6.03 -6.02
C LEU A 95 20.13 -5.39 -7.42
N GLN A 96 21.28 -5.10 -8.05
CA GLN A 96 21.31 -4.49 -9.37
C GLN A 96 20.63 -5.37 -10.44
N LYS A 97 20.86 -6.68 -10.41
CA LYS A 97 20.24 -7.61 -11.38
C LYS A 97 18.72 -7.70 -11.19
N ASN A 98 18.25 -7.77 -9.94
CA ASN A 98 16.80 -7.73 -9.64
C ASN A 98 16.15 -6.44 -10.14
N LEU A 99 16.79 -5.28 -9.88
CA LEU A 99 16.29 -4.00 -10.36
C LEU A 99 16.28 -3.93 -11.90
N GLN A 100 17.34 -4.40 -12.55
CA GLN A 100 17.43 -4.42 -14.00
C GLN A 100 16.35 -5.30 -14.62
N SER A 101 16.14 -6.52 -14.12
CA SER A 101 15.09 -7.43 -14.57
C SER A 101 13.72 -6.76 -14.47
N ARG A 102 13.43 -6.14 -13.32
CA ARG A 102 12.16 -5.45 -13.10
C ARG A 102 11.95 -4.28 -14.05
N LEU A 103 12.95 -3.43 -14.22
CA LEU A 103 12.90 -2.29 -15.14
C LEU A 103 12.76 -2.74 -16.60
N PHE A 104 13.38 -3.85 -16.96
CA PHE A 104 13.28 -4.42 -18.30
C PHE A 104 11.88 -4.98 -18.56
N GLU A 105 11.33 -5.78 -17.65
CA GLU A 105 9.96 -6.30 -17.73
C GLU A 105 8.93 -5.18 -17.88
N GLU A 106 9.09 -4.10 -17.12
CA GLU A 106 8.23 -2.93 -17.17
C GLU A 106 8.52 -2.00 -18.36
N ARG A 107 9.45 -2.36 -19.25
CA ARG A 107 9.94 -1.53 -20.38
C ARG A 107 10.43 -0.15 -19.94
N LEU A 108 10.93 -0.03 -18.73
CA LEU A 108 11.38 1.23 -18.15
C LEU A 108 12.89 1.48 -18.35
N TRP A 109 13.61 0.49 -18.87
CA TRP A 109 15.08 0.56 -19.03
C TRP A 109 15.54 1.61 -20.05
N PHE A 110 14.67 1.95 -21.01
CA PHE A 110 14.97 2.91 -22.06
C PHE A 110 14.41 4.30 -21.76
N GLY A 111 15.12 5.36 -22.12
CA GLY A 111 14.58 6.71 -22.11
C GLY A 111 14.73 7.50 -20.80
N GLY A 112 15.93 7.55 -20.23
CA GLY A 112 16.25 8.47 -19.10
C GLY A 112 15.88 7.93 -17.71
N LYS A 113 15.05 6.89 -17.64
CA LYS A 113 14.63 6.29 -16.36
C LYS A 113 15.77 5.57 -15.63
N ARG A 114 16.77 5.06 -16.35
CA ARG A 114 18.00 4.54 -15.75
C ARG A 114 18.67 5.61 -14.89
N LYS A 115 18.86 6.80 -15.42
CA LYS A 115 19.47 7.92 -14.67
C LYS A 115 18.65 8.27 -13.42
N THR A 116 17.33 8.21 -13.53
CA THR A 116 16.45 8.41 -12.38
C THR A 116 16.68 7.32 -11.32
N MET A 117 16.76 6.05 -11.72
CA MET A 117 17.03 4.94 -10.80
C MET A 117 18.40 5.05 -10.13
N ASP A 118 19.43 5.46 -10.87
CA ASP A 118 20.76 5.69 -10.30
C ASP A 118 20.73 6.79 -9.22
N ILE A 119 19.98 7.86 -9.44
CA ILE A 119 19.76 8.93 -8.45
C ILE A 119 19.01 8.38 -7.22
N LEU A 120 17.97 7.58 -7.42
CA LEU A 120 17.21 7.00 -6.32
C LEU A 120 18.04 5.98 -5.53
N MET A 121 18.86 5.17 -6.19
CA MET A 121 19.82 4.27 -5.54
C MET A 121 20.81 5.05 -4.69
N TYR A 122 21.33 6.16 -5.21
CA TYR A 122 22.22 7.05 -4.45
C TYR A 122 21.53 7.60 -3.20
N ARG A 123 20.34 8.15 -3.33
CA ARG A 123 19.55 8.71 -2.20
C ARG A 123 19.25 7.67 -1.11
N LEU A 124 19.05 6.41 -1.49
CA LEU A 124 18.78 5.30 -0.57
C LEU A 124 20.06 4.61 -0.07
N GLY A 125 21.23 5.08 -0.48
CA GLY A 125 22.52 4.48 -0.10
C GLY A 125 22.75 3.06 -0.66
N LEU A 126 22.11 2.73 -1.78
CA LEU A 126 22.18 1.42 -2.45
C LEU A 126 23.23 1.40 -3.58
N ILE A 127 24.39 2.02 -3.34
CA ILE A 127 25.48 2.18 -4.30
C ILE A 127 26.77 1.47 -3.84
N GLY A 128 27.76 1.44 -4.72
CA GLY A 128 29.05 0.82 -4.43
C GLY A 128 28.92 -0.71 -4.33
N ARG A 129 29.53 -1.31 -3.32
CA ARG A 129 29.55 -2.77 -3.14
C ARG A 129 28.13 -3.35 -2.93
N ILE A 130 27.26 -2.62 -2.26
CA ILE A 130 25.91 -3.08 -1.89
C ILE A 130 25.10 -3.50 -3.12
N GLN A 131 25.20 -2.77 -4.22
CA GLN A 131 24.42 -3.08 -5.45
C GLN A 131 24.76 -4.44 -6.07
N TYR A 132 25.92 -4.99 -5.76
CA TYR A 132 26.40 -6.27 -6.30
C TYR A 132 26.18 -7.45 -5.34
N LEU A 133 25.75 -7.18 -4.10
CA LEU A 133 25.45 -8.26 -3.15
C LEU A 133 24.16 -8.99 -3.55
N PRO A 134 24.11 -10.32 -3.37
CA PRO A 134 22.88 -11.08 -3.43
C PRO A 134 21.86 -10.51 -2.42
N VAL A 135 20.58 -10.60 -2.77
CA VAL A 135 19.52 -10.11 -1.87
C VAL A 135 19.55 -10.82 -0.51
N ASN A 136 19.90 -12.12 -0.48
CA ASN A 136 20.05 -12.89 0.76
C ASN A 136 21.16 -12.36 1.69
N ASP A 137 22.15 -11.65 1.17
CA ASP A 137 23.29 -11.13 1.91
C ASP A 137 23.08 -9.68 2.36
N LEU A 138 21.93 -9.09 2.03
CA LEU A 138 21.58 -7.75 2.48
C LEU A 138 21.14 -7.78 3.94
N SER A 139 21.57 -6.80 4.71
CA SER A 139 20.95 -6.54 6.02
C SER A 139 19.49 -6.08 5.83
N ASP A 140 18.68 -6.25 6.87
CA ASP A 140 17.27 -5.82 6.85
C ASP A 140 17.11 -4.36 6.43
N GLN A 141 18.03 -3.49 6.86
CA GLN A 141 18.02 -2.08 6.48
C GLN A 141 18.21 -1.90 4.96
N TYR A 142 19.17 -2.57 4.35
CA TYR A 142 19.40 -2.47 2.90
C TYR A 142 18.30 -3.16 2.11
N LEU A 143 17.77 -4.26 2.61
CA LEU A 143 16.61 -4.93 2.00
C LEU A 143 15.39 -4.00 1.99
N THR A 144 15.11 -3.34 3.10
CA THR A 144 14.00 -2.39 3.22
C THR A 144 14.16 -1.19 2.28
N ARG A 145 15.36 -0.62 2.19
CA ARG A 145 15.68 0.45 1.22
C ARG A 145 15.51 -0.01 -0.21
N PHE A 146 15.92 -1.24 -0.50
CA PHE A 146 15.76 -1.84 -1.82
C PHE A 146 14.29 -2.04 -2.18
N LEU A 147 13.47 -2.57 -1.26
CA LEU A 147 12.02 -2.69 -1.47
C LEU A 147 11.36 -1.34 -1.71
N THR A 148 11.78 -0.30 -1.00
CA THR A 148 11.30 1.07 -1.22
C THR A 148 11.66 1.58 -2.62
N LEU A 149 12.87 1.26 -3.11
CA LEU A 149 13.26 1.55 -4.50
C LEU A 149 12.40 0.78 -5.51
N MET A 150 12.14 -0.50 -5.24
CA MET A 150 11.31 -1.35 -6.11
C MET A 150 9.86 -0.85 -6.20
N LEU A 151 9.29 -0.32 -5.11
CA LEU A 151 7.99 0.37 -5.13
C LEU A 151 8.01 1.54 -6.12
N ALA A 152 9.05 2.39 -6.04
CA ALA A 152 9.17 3.54 -6.93
C ALA A 152 9.40 3.15 -8.41
N ALA A 153 10.00 1.99 -8.64
CA ALA A 153 10.24 1.44 -9.98
C ALA A 153 9.01 0.73 -10.58
N ALA A 154 8.10 0.24 -9.76
CA ALA A 154 6.98 -0.56 -10.24
C ALA A 154 5.93 0.27 -10.99
N LYS A 155 5.46 -0.26 -12.11
CA LYS A 155 4.42 0.35 -12.94
C LYS A 155 3.05 -0.21 -12.56
N THR A 156 2.47 0.33 -11.51
CA THR A 156 1.16 -0.10 -11.04
C THR A 156 0.20 1.08 -10.89
N LYS A 157 -1.07 0.78 -10.68
CA LYS A 157 -2.09 1.78 -10.40
C LYS A 157 -2.51 1.83 -8.94
N VAL A 158 -2.29 0.75 -8.21
CA VAL A 158 -2.60 0.68 -6.78
C VAL A 158 -1.48 -0.06 -6.05
N PHE A 159 -1.00 0.53 -4.99
CA PHE A 159 -0.16 -0.15 -4.00
C PHE A 159 -0.93 -0.44 -2.72
N MET A 160 -0.71 -1.63 -2.16
CA MET A 160 -1.10 -1.98 -0.81
C MET A 160 0.17 -2.18 0.01
N LEU A 161 0.33 -1.40 1.08
CA LEU A 161 1.48 -1.39 1.96
C LEU A 161 1.09 -1.88 3.35
N ASP A 162 1.76 -2.90 3.85
CA ASP A 162 1.52 -3.48 5.18
C ASP A 162 2.82 -3.63 5.98
N ARG A 163 3.73 -4.46 5.49
CA ARG A 163 4.90 -4.92 6.24
C ARG A 163 6.11 -4.00 6.13
N LEU A 164 6.18 -3.22 5.06
CA LEU A 164 7.33 -2.38 4.79
C LEU A 164 7.45 -1.22 5.79
N LEU A 165 6.33 -0.58 6.13
CA LEU A 165 6.32 0.65 6.92
C LEU A 165 7.01 0.54 8.29
N PRO A 166 6.77 -0.52 9.10
CA PRO A 166 7.43 -0.66 10.40
C PRO A 166 8.95 -0.85 10.32
N LEU A 167 9.46 -1.25 9.18
CA LEU A 167 10.87 -1.59 8.97
C LEU A 167 11.68 -0.41 8.42
N LEU A 168 11.02 0.69 8.02
CA LEU A 168 11.68 1.82 7.38
C LEU A 168 12.54 2.62 8.36
N ASP A 169 13.79 2.82 7.98
CA ASP A 169 14.64 3.84 8.61
C ASP A 169 14.20 5.25 8.20
N GLU A 170 14.78 6.27 8.82
CA GLU A 170 14.39 7.66 8.59
C GLU A 170 14.57 8.09 7.13
N THR A 171 15.65 7.64 6.48
CA THR A 171 15.92 7.95 5.07
C THR A 171 14.90 7.33 4.15
N SER A 172 14.59 6.05 4.35
CA SER A 172 13.60 5.32 3.55
C SER A 172 12.18 5.85 3.77
N MET A 173 11.83 6.20 5.01
CA MET A 173 10.54 6.80 5.33
C MET A 173 10.38 8.15 4.64
N SER A 174 11.41 9.01 4.68
CA SER A 174 11.38 10.31 3.99
C SER A 174 11.17 10.15 2.51
N PHE A 175 11.93 9.25 1.91
CA PHE A 175 11.80 8.93 0.49
C PHE A 175 10.41 8.38 0.14
N LEU A 176 9.89 7.43 0.94
CA LEU A 176 8.58 6.84 0.70
C LEU A 176 7.47 7.90 0.75
N LEU A 177 7.53 8.83 1.71
CA LEU A 177 6.54 9.90 1.83
C LEU A 177 6.55 10.83 0.62
N GLU A 178 7.72 11.28 0.18
CA GLU A 178 7.86 12.11 -1.05
C GLU A 178 7.34 11.35 -2.28
N TRP A 179 7.66 10.05 -2.37
CA TRP A 179 7.17 9.23 -3.47
C TRP A 179 5.65 9.08 -3.41
N MET A 180 5.08 8.81 -2.23
CA MET A 180 3.63 8.72 -2.05
C MET A 180 2.92 10.00 -2.48
N GLU A 181 3.47 11.17 -2.18
CA GLU A 181 2.90 12.46 -2.59
C GLU A 181 2.86 12.63 -4.12
N SER A 182 3.88 12.15 -4.80
CA SER A 182 4.02 12.27 -6.26
C SER A 182 3.39 11.12 -7.04
N PHE A 183 3.00 10.03 -6.38
CA PHE A 183 2.48 8.85 -7.05
C PHE A 183 1.08 9.10 -7.63
N PRO A 184 0.90 8.92 -8.96
CA PRO A 184 -0.37 9.26 -9.63
C PRO A 184 -1.46 8.19 -9.44
N GLY A 185 -1.15 7.04 -8.87
CA GLY A 185 -2.09 5.95 -8.59
C GLY A 185 -2.71 6.04 -7.20
N GLY A 186 -3.47 5.03 -6.81
CA GLY A 186 -4.02 4.89 -5.46
C GLY A 186 -3.05 4.18 -4.52
N ILE A 187 -3.04 4.59 -3.26
CA ILE A 187 -2.25 3.92 -2.21
C ILE A 187 -3.18 3.52 -1.08
N ILE A 188 -3.08 2.25 -0.68
CA ILE A 188 -3.76 1.71 0.48
C ILE A 188 -2.70 1.30 1.49
N VAL A 189 -2.79 1.84 2.70
CA VAL A 189 -1.91 1.50 3.80
C VAL A 189 -2.69 0.68 4.82
N PHE A 190 -2.16 -0.46 5.21
CA PHE A 190 -2.66 -1.29 6.29
C PHE A 190 -1.80 -1.04 7.52
N GLY A 191 -2.41 -0.69 8.63
CA GLY A 191 -1.65 -0.34 9.81
C GLY A 191 -2.25 -0.83 11.11
N GLU A 192 -1.39 -1.11 12.06
CA GLU A 192 -1.77 -1.19 13.45
C GLU A 192 -1.86 0.22 14.02
N HIS A 193 -2.90 0.47 14.79
CA HIS A 193 -3.29 1.80 15.26
C HIS A 193 -2.17 2.60 15.95
N ALA A 194 -1.21 1.94 16.57
CA ALA A 194 -0.16 2.59 17.35
C ALA A 194 1.09 2.96 16.54
N ASN A 195 1.54 2.09 15.63
CA ASN A 195 2.85 2.19 15.02
C ASN A 195 2.91 3.22 13.88
N ILE A 196 1.88 3.29 13.06
CA ILE A 196 1.84 4.25 11.94
C ILE A 196 1.58 5.66 12.46
N LEU A 197 0.65 5.84 13.42
CA LEU A 197 0.43 7.14 14.05
C LEU A 197 1.68 7.64 14.77
N ASN A 198 2.45 6.76 15.41
CA ASN A 198 3.68 7.15 16.09
C ASN A 198 4.81 7.48 15.10
N ALA A 199 4.96 6.73 14.03
CA ALA A 199 5.91 7.04 12.97
C ALA A 199 5.58 8.38 12.29
N PHE A 200 4.29 8.70 12.14
CA PHE A 200 3.85 9.99 11.61
C PHE A 200 3.87 11.10 12.67
N LYS A 201 3.55 10.84 13.94
CA LYS A 201 3.55 11.83 15.03
C LYS A 201 4.96 12.29 15.41
N SER A 202 5.95 11.40 15.46
CA SER A 202 7.34 11.79 15.78
C SER A 202 7.93 12.78 14.76
N ARG A 203 7.35 12.89 13.56
CA ARG A 203 7.69 13.89 12.55
C ARG A 203 6.75 15.10 12.54
N GLN A 204 5.54 14.99 13.13
CA GLN A 204 4.60 16.12 13.23
C GLN A 204 5.18 17.29 14.00
N ASP A 205 6.01 17.05 15.02
CA ASP A 205 6.65 18.11 15.80
C ASP A 205 7.68 18.91 14.99
N LYS A 206 8.15 18.39 13.84
CA LYS A 206 9.07 19.08 12.93
C LYS A 206 8.45 19.57 11.63
N GLN A 207 7.28 19.03 11.21
CA GLN A 207 6.62 19.39 9.95
C GLN A 207 5.08 19.30 10.06
N MET A 208 4.48 20.09 10.93
CA MET A 208 3.04 20.07 11.25
C MET A 208 2.06 20.20 10.07
N ALA A 209 2.52 20.64 8.90
CA ALA A 209 1.64 20.92 7.76
C ALA A 209 1.45 19.71 6.81
N LEU A 210 2.42 18.79 6.72
CA LEU A 210 2.42 17.73 5.70
C LEU A 210 1.57 16.50 6.06
N SER A 211 1.47 16.13 7.34
CA SER A 211 0.86 14.85 7.71
C SER A 211 -0.67 14.84 7.72
N ARG A 212 -1.34 15.99 7.87
CA ARG A 212 -2.81 16.06 7.74
C ARG A 212 -3.31 15.97 6.31
N SER A 213 -2.45 16.23 5.33
CA SER A 213 -2.79 16.18 3.91
C SER A 213 -2.41 14.89 3.21
N LEU A 214 -1.63 14.00 3.85
CA LEU A 214 -1.11 12.80 3.17
C LEU A 214 -2.18 11.75 2.90
N PHE A 215 -3.16 11.59 3.78
CA PHE A 215 -4.24 10.63 3.60
C PHE A 215 -5.56 11.32 3.33
N ASP A 216 -6.21 10.92 2.25
CA ASP A 216 -7.51 11.44 1.84
C ASP A 216 -8.64 10.79 2.65
N LEU A 217 -8.43 9.54 3.07
CA LEU A 217 -9.42 8.77 3.82
C LEU A 217 -8.74 7.92 4.90
N VAL A 218 -9.31 7.95 6.10
CA VAL A 218 -8.89 7.12 7.24
C VAL A 218 -10.08 6.30 7.70
N ILE A 219 -9.95 4.99 7.67
CA ILE A 219 -10.98 4.02 8.06
C ILE A 219 -10.46 3.16 9.19
N SER A 220 -11.26 2.98 10.23
CA SER A 220 -11.00 2.08 11.34
C SER A 220 -12.07 1.00 11.40
N PHE A 221 -11.69 -0.22 11.78
CA PHE A 221 -12.63 -1.30 12.05
C PHE A 221 -12.86 -1.47 13.54
N THR A 222 -14.11 -1.75 13.92
CA THR A 222 -14.46 -2.15 15.28
C THR A 222 -14.12 -3.63 15.50
N SER A 223 -14.19 -4.10 16.76
CA SER A 223 -14.04 -5.54 17.07
C SER A 223 -15.10 -6.43 16.40
N TYR A 224 -16.23 -5.85 16.01
CA TYR A 224 -17.30 -6.52 15.27
C TYR A 224 -17.19 -6.34 13.74
N GLY A 225 -16.04 -5.91 13.24
CA GLY A 225 -15.77 -5.75 11.81
C GLY A 225 -16.42 -4.54 11.14
N GLU A 226 -17.15 -3.68 11.88
CA GLU A 226 -17.81 -2.51 11.30
C GLU A 226 -16.80 -1.43 10.94
N ALA A 227 -16.84 -0.99 9.67
CA ALA A 227 -16.01 0.09 9.18
C ALA A 227 -16.53 1.46 9.64
N LYS A 228 -15.64 2.27 10.23
CA LYS A 228 -15.90 3.66 10.63
C LYS A 228 -14.91 4.60 9.97
N THR A 229 -15.42 5.59 9.26
CA THR A 229 -14.59 6.65 8.69
C THR A 229 -14.22 7.64 9.79
N LEU A 230 -12.91 7.82 10.02
CA LEU A 230 -12.36 8.75 11.00
C LEU A 230 -12.04 10.11 10.36
N ILE A 231 -11.50 10.10 9.15
CA ILE A 231 -11.15 11.30 8.37
C ILE A 231 -11.62 11.05 6.93
N ASN A 232 -12.24 12.06 6.35
CA ASN A 232 -12.61 12.06 4.93
C ASN A 232 -12.28 13.43 4.35
N ASN A 233 -11.12 13.51 3.68
CA ASN A 233 -10.65 14.68 2.95
C ASN A 233 -10.82 14.50 1.43
N GLN A 234 -11.48 13.41 1.00
CA GLN A 234 -11.75 13.19 -0.41
C GLN A 234 -12.52 14.38 -0.97
N LYS A 235 -12.04 14.93 -2.08
CA LYS A 235 -12.75 15.99 -2.78
C LYS A 235 -14.08 15.43 -3.23
N LYS A 236 -15.19 15.98 -2.73
CA LYS A 236 -16.50 15.72 -3.29
C LYS A 236 -16.48 16.30 -4.69
N PHE A 237 -16.37 15.44 -5.68
CA PHE A 237 -16.60 15.85 -7.06
C PHE A 237 -18.12 16.00 -7.18
N THR A 238 -18.60 17.23 -7.20
CA THR A 238 -19.93 17.53 -7.74
C THR A 238 -19.85 17.17 -9.20
N ASP A 239 -20.68 16.21 -9.61
CA ASP A 239 -20.98 15.98 -11.02
C ASP A 239 -21.60 17.28 -11.56
N ASP A 240 -20.74 18.18 -12.03
CA ASP A 240 -21.19 19.25 -12.91
C ASP A 240 -21.65 18.56 -14.21
N LYS A 241 -22.97 18.52 -14.36
CA LYS A 241 -23.69 18.03 -15.52
C LYS A 241 -23.39 18.83 -16.78
#